data_3aac22e741a81bcb467e372c16406403
#
_entry.id   3aac22e741a81bcb467e372c16406403
#
_cell.length_a   1.000
_cell.length_b   1.000
_cell.length_c   1.000
_cell.angle_alpha   90.00
_cell.angle_beta   90.00
_cell.angle_gamma   90.00
#
_symmetry.space_group_name_H-M   'P 1'
#
loop_
_entity.id
_entity.type
_entity.pdbx_description
1 polymer ?
#
loop_
_entity_poly.entity_id
_entity_poly.type
_entity_poly.pdbx_seq_one_letter_code
_entity_poly.pdbx_strand_id
1 'polypeptide(L)'
;MQQYFRVLISYKGSNYYGWQDLGDGGKKPTIQFEILRCLRKICNYADCVVSGASRTDAGVHALGQIAKLTLPIEIVPDKLQLGLNSLLPDDIRISKCENCPSDFNPAEKSIGKMYRYYFSINEASSPTLNDIVSELLLTKNSDSDTKLAIETMRHACELFVGEYDFRNFSINDKNVKSTVR
;
A
#
# COMPACT_ATOMS: atom_id res chain seq x y z
N MET A 1 -7.94 16.08 24.34
CA MET A 1 -6.54 15.57 24.26
C MET A 1 -6.43 14.80 22.95
N GLN A 2 -5.35 14.96 22.18
CA GLN A 2 -5.14 14.16 20.97
C GLN A 2 -4.51 12.82 21.31
N GLN A 3 -4.98 11.76 20.65
CA GLN A 3 -4.38 10.43 20.73
C GLN A 3 -3.79 10.03 19.38
N TYR A 4 -2.73 9.23 19.42
CA TYR A 4 -1.95 8.81 18.27
C TYR A 4 -1.82 7.29 18.24
N PHE A 5 -2.15 6.70 17.10
CA PHE A 5 -2.11 5.26 16.90
C PHE A 5 -1.26 4.91 15.69
N ARG A 6 -0.48 3.86 15.83
CA ARG A 6 0.15 3.16 14.72
C ARG A 6 -0.74 1.98 14.32
N VAL A 7 -1.08 1.89 13.07
CA VAL A 7 -1.91 0.80 12.55
C VAL A 7 -1.21 0.04 11.42
N LEU A 8 -1.45 -1.27 11.36
CA LEU A 8 -1.07 -2.14 10.26
C LEU A 8 -2.32 -2.40 9.42
N ILE A 9 -2.24 -2.10 8.12
CA ILE A 9 -3.38 -2.09 7.22
C ILE A 9 -3.10 -3.03 6.05
N SER A 10 -4.03 -3.92 5.75
CA SER A 10 -4.06 -4.68 4.51
C SER A 10 -5.23 -4.22 3.64
N TYR A 11 -5.04 -4.20 2.33
CA TYR A 11 -6.10 -3.85 1.39
C TYR A 11 -5.92 -4.46 0.02
N LYS A 12 -7.04 -4.72 -0.64
CA LYS A 12 -7.15 -5.05 -2.06
C LYS A 12 -7.41 -3.76 -2.83
N GLY A 13 -6.42 -3.30 -3.59
CA GLY A 13 -6.45 -1.98 -4.22
C GLY A 13 -7.26 -1.88 -5.53
N SER A 14 -7.78 -3.00 -6.07
CA SER A 14 -8.42 -3.07 -7.39
C SER A 14 -9.50 -2.01 -7.62
N ASN A 15 -10.26 -1.68 -6.56
CA ASN A 15 -11.37 -0.72 -6.62
C ASN A 15 -10.99 0.70 -6.21
N TYR A 16 -9.69 0.97 -5.99
CA TYR A 16 -9.22 2.24 -5.43
C TYR A 16 -8.25 2.97 -6.35
N TYR A 17 -8.34 4.28 -6.33
CA TYR A 17 -7.42 5.19 -7.05
C TYR A 17 -6.12 5.44 -6.26
N GLY A 18 -5.65 4.41 -5.55
CA GLY A 18 -4.44 4.41 -4.76
C GLY A 18 -4.67 4.75 -3.29
N TRP A 19 -3.57 5.04 -2.60
CA TRP A 19 -3.59 5.36 -1.18
C TRP A 19 -4.13 6.76 -0.90
N GLN A 20 -3.57 7.78 -1.56
CA GLN A 20 -3.72 9.19 -1.19
C GLN A 20 -5.14 9.72 -1.44
N ASP A 21 -5.74 10.35 -0.44
CA ASP A 21 -6.98 11.11 -0.60
C ASP A 21 -6.78 12.24 -1.63
N LEU A 22 -7.68 12.30 -2.59
CA LEU A 22 -7.63 13.25 -3.71
C LEU A 22 -8.37 14.57 -3.42
N GLY A 23 -9.04 14.66 -2.25
CA GLY A 23 -9.79 15.87 -1.86
C GLY A 23 -11.05 16.11 -2.70
N ASP A 24 -11.53 15.11 -3.44
CA ASP A 24 -12.69 15.21 -4.34
C ASP A 24 -14.01 14.79 -3.69
N GLY A 25 -14.00 14.59 -2.36
CA GLY A 25 -15.16 14.15 -1.57
C GLY A 25 -15.49 12.67 -1.78
N GLY A 26 -14.51 11.86 -2.22
CA GLY A 26 -14.66 10.41 -2.41
C GLY A 26 -15.29 10.02 -3.75
N LYS A 27 -15.35 10.91 -4.72
CA LYS A 27 -15.80 10.57 -6.09
C LYS A 27 -14.90 9.52 -6.72
N LYS A 28 -13.60 9.60 -6.42
CA LYS A 28 -12.61 8.56 -6.72
C LYS A 28 -12.19 7.94 -5.39
N PRO A 29 -12.67 6.74 -5.04
CA PRO A 29 -12.37 6.13 -3.75
C PRO A 29 -10.87 5.87 -3.61
N THR A 30 -10.30 6.20 -2.45
CA THR A 30 -8.92 5.92 -2.07
C THR A 30 -8.87 5.27 -0.70
N ILE A 31 -7.80 4.53 -0.41
CA ILE A 31 -7.67 3.83 0.88
C ILE A 31 -7.67 4.82 2.05
N GLN A 32 -6.93 5.92 1.93
CA GLN A 32 -6.85 6.96 2.97
C GLN A 32 -8.20 7.63 3.21
N PHE A 33 -8.95 7.93 2.16
CA PHE A 33 -10.29 8.52 2.25
C PHE A 33 -11.24 7.60 3.01
N GLU A 34 -11.28 6.30 2.69
CA GLU A 34 -12.17 5.33 3.36
C GLU A 34 -11.85 5.21 4.85
N ILE A 35 -10.57 5.15 5.21
CA ILE A 35 -10.15 5.12 6.62
C ILE A 35 -10.56 6.42 7.32
N LEU A 36 -10.32 7.58 6.69
CA LEU A 36 -10.67 8.88 7.25
C LEU A 36 -12.19 9.03 7.42
N ARG A 37 -12.97 8.56 6.46
CA ARG A 37 -14.45 8.52 6.52
C ARG A 37 -14.95 7.73 7.72
N CYS A 38 -14.37 6.54 7.97
CA CYS A 38 -14.71 5.71 9.12
C CYS A 38 -14.29 6.34 10.45
N LEU A 39 -13.08 6.91 10.51
CA LEU A 39 -12.59 7.63 11.70
C LEU A 39 -13.49 8.81 12.06
N ARG A 40 -13.90 9.61 11.09
CA ARG A 40 -14.83 10.74 11.33
C ARG A 40 -16.14 10.29 11.93
N LYS A 41 -16.69 9.14 11.51
CA LYS A 41 -17.89 8.57 12.15
C LYS A 41 -17.64 8.17 13.59
N ILE A 42 -16.50 7.51 13.89
CA ILE A 42 -16.12 7.11 15.26
C ILE A 42 -15.91 8.34 16.15
N CYS A 43 -15.33 9.40 15.60
CA CYS A 43 -15.01 10.64 16.33
C CYS A 43 -16.13 11.68 16.26
N ASN A 44 -17.37 11.30 15.92
CA ASN A 44 -18.51 12.20 15.78
C ASN A 44 -18.19 13.41 14.87
N TYR A 45 -17.57 13.12 13.71
CA TYR A 45 -17.16 14.10 12.68
C TYR A 45 -16.13 15.14 13.09
N ALA A 46 -15.46 14.93 14.22
CA ALA A 46 -14.31 15.75 14.59
C ALA A 46 -13.11 15.52 13.67
N ASP A 47 -12.16 16.46 13.67
CA ASP A 47 -10.99 16.41 12.81
C ASP A 47 -10.06 15.26 13.16
N CYS A 48 -9.84 14.39 12.20
CA CYS A 48 -8.93 13.25 12.27
C CYS A 48 -7.88 13.35 11.17
N VAL A 49 -6.70 12.77 11.42
CA VAL A 49 -5.63 12.72 10.42
C VAL A 49 -5.17 11.29 10.21
N VAL A 50 -4.94 10.92 8.95
CA VAL A 50 -4.37 9.63 8.53
C VAL A 50 -3.10 9.91 7.74
N SER A 51 -1.96 9.37 8.17
CA SER A 51 -0.67 9.51 7.48
C SER A 51 -0.07 8.14 7.21
N GLY A 52 0.15 7.78 5.94
CA GLY A 52 0.72 6.49 5.54
C GLY A 52 2.25 6.52 5.44
N ALA A 53 2.89 5.37 5.62
CA ALA A 53 4.33 5.20 5.42
C ALA A 53 4.73 5.27 3.93
N SER A 54 3.80 4.92 3.04
CA SER A 54 4.01 4.90 1.59
C SER A 54 2.74 5.28 0.86
N ARG A 55 2.89 5.94 -0.28
CA ARG A 55 1.82 6.05 -1.26
C ARG A 55 1.88 4.83 -2.17
N THR A 56 0.73 4.23 -2.44
CA THR A 56 0.55 3.21 -3.48
C THR A 56 -0.29 3.79 -4.60
N ASP A 57 -0.01 3.42 -5.83
CA ASP A 57 -0.75 3.85 -7.00
C ASP A 57 -2.11 3.12 -7.11
N ALA A 58 -2.94 3.55 -8.07
CA ALA A 58 -4.23 2.93 -8.35
C ALA A 58 -4.08 1.42 -8.62
N GLY A 59 -4.96 0.63 -8.04
CA GLY A 59 -4.97 -0.82 -8.20
C GLY A 59 -3.95 -1.59 -7.34
N VAL A 60 -2.96 -0.94 -6.73
CA VAL A 60 -1.93 -1.61 -5.93
C VAL A 60 -2.50 -2.11 -4.60
N HIS A 61 -2.21 -3.37 -4.28
CA HIS A 61 -2.58 -4.03 -3.03
C HIS A 61 -1.52 -3.80 -1.95
N ALA A 62 -1.87 -4.00 -0.69
CA ALA A 62 -0.91 -4.08 0.41
C ALA A 62 -1.30 -5.16 1.41
N LEU A 63 -0.30 -5.90 1.89
CA LEU A 63 -0.44 -6.85 2.99
C LEU A 63 -0.13 -6.21 4.34
N GLY A 64 0.58 -5.07 4.36
CA GLY A 64 1.06 -4.47 5.60
C GLY A 64 1.50 -3.02 5.43
N GLN A 65 0.60 -2.12 5.03
CA GLN A 65 0.84 -0.68 5.07
C GLN A 65 0.82 -0.20 6.51
N ILE A 66 1.83 0.55 6.90
CA ILE A 66 1.84 1.24 8.20
C ILE A 66 1.25 2.64 8.04
N ALA A 67 0.36 3.01 8.96
CA ALA A 67 -0.13 4.38 9.03
C ALA A 67 -0.20 4.87 10.48
N LYS A 68 -0.18 6.19 10.63
CA LYS A 68 -0.48 6.90 11.86
C LYS A 68 -1.88 7.48 11.77
N LEU A 69 -2.67 7.25 12.81
CA LEU A 69 -3.97 7.89 13.00
C LEU A 69 -3.84 8.91 14.13
N THR A 70 -4.40 10.10 13.93
CA THR A 70 -4.50 11.14 14.97
C THR A 70 -5.96 11.43 15.20
N LEU A 71 -6.39 11.32 16.46
CA LEU A 71 -7.78 11.40 16.88
C LEU A 71 -7.93 12.40 18.03
N PRO A 72 -9.04 13.17 18.09
CA PRO A 72 -9.30 14.13 19.17
C PRO A 72 -10.04 13.52 20.36
N ILE A 73 -10.30 12.21 20.36
CA ILE A 73 -11.04 11.49 21.38
C ILE A 73 -10.15 10.48 22.10
N GLU A 74 -10.56 10.10 23.31
CA GLU A 74 -9.94 9.02 24.08
C GLU A 74 -10.61 7.69 23.75
N ILE A 75 -9.82 6.73 23.26
CA ILE A 75 -10.28 5.39 22.89
C ILE A 75 -9.14 4.39 23.05
N VAL A 76 -9.43 3.18 23.50
CA VAL A 76 -8.42 2.11 23.56
C VAL A 76 -8.18 1.49 22.17
N PRO A 77 -6.95 1.04 21.86
CA PRO A 77 -6.57 0.52 20.54
C PRO A 77 -7.49 -0.57 20.00
N ASP A 78 -7.84 -1.55 20.84
CA ASP A 78 -8.68 -2.68 20.42
C ASP A 78 -10.10 -2.25 20.02
N LYS A 79 -10.68 -1.29 20.74
CA LYS A 79 -12.00 -0.73 20.39
C LYS A 79 -11.93 0.09 19.11
N LEU A 80 -10.85 0.84 18.89
CA LEU A 80 -10.63 1.58 17.66
C LEU A 80 -10.49 0.63 16.48
N GLN A 81 -9.68 -0.44 16.60
CA GLN A 81 -9.51 -1.46 15.58
C GLN A 81 -10.83 -2.14 15.23
N LEU A 82 -11.59 -2.56 16.23
CA LEU A 82 -12.89 -3.21 16.04
C LEU A 82 -13.88 -2.26 15.35
N GLY A 83 -13.96 -1.01 15.84
CA GLY A 83 -14.83 0.02 15.26
C GLY A 83 -14.49 0.34 13.80
N LEU A 84 -13.19 0.48 13.47
CA LEU A 84 -12.76 0.67 12.10
C LEU A 84 -13.14 -0.53 11.22
N ASN A 85 -12.83 -1.75 11.65
CA ASN A 85 -13.12 -2.96 10.87
C ASN A 85 -14.62 -3.23 10.69
N SER A 86 -15.47 -2.69 11.55
CA SER A 86 -16.93 -2.79 11.39
C SER A 86 -17.51 -1.78 10.39
N LEU A 87 -16.77 -0.71 10.08
CA LEU A 87 -17.21 0.37 9.19
C LEU A 87 -16.50 0.38 7.83
N LEU A 88 -15.29 -0.18 7.78
CA LEU A 88 -14.50 -0.28 6.56
C LEU A 88 -15.11 -1.29 5.57
N PRO A 89 -14.96 -1.05 4.27
CA PRO A 89 -15.27 -2.03 3.24
C PRO A 89 -14.50 -3.34 3.44
N ASP A 90 -15.00 -4.44 2.89
CA ASP A 90 -14.41 -5.78 3.08
C ASP A 90 -13.00 -5.93 2.50
N ASP A 91 -12.63 -5.07 1.58
CA ASP A 91 -11.32 -5.04 0.93
C ASP A 91 -10.27 -4.16 1.66
N ILE A 92 -10.61 -3.58 2.83
CA ILE A 92 -9.67 -2.86 3.72
C ILE A 92 -9.80 -3.40 5.14
N ARG A 93 -8.67 -3.77 5.76
CA ARG A 93 -8.64 -4.29 7.15
C ARG A 93 -7.49 -3.70 7.94
N ILE A 94 -7.79 -3.33 9.19
CA ILE A 94 -6.81 -3.00 10.21
C ILE A 94 -6.46 -4.29 10.96
N SER A 95 -5.28 -4.82 10.74
CA SER A 95 -4.82 -6.07 11.37
C SER A 95 -4.18 -5.84 12.75
N LYS A 96 -3.67 -4.63 13.00
CA LYS A 96 -3.09 -4.23 14.29
C LYS A 96 -3.31 -2.75 14.54
N CYS A 97 -3.60 -2.41 15.80
CA CYS A 97 -3.71 -1.03 16.27
C CYS A 97 -3.01 -0.91 17.60
N GLU A 98 -2.11 0.07 17.73
CA GLU A 98 -1.31 0.30 18.95
C GLU A 98 -1.15 1.80 19.18
N ASN A 99 -1.03 2.23 20.44
CA ASN A 99 -0.64 3.60 20.74
C ASN A 99 0.77 3.88 20.20
N CYS A 100 1.00 5.11 19.78
CA CYS A 100 2.33 5.54 19.36
C CYS A 100 2.62 6.97 19.84
N PRO A 101 3.89 7.39 19.90
CA PRO A 101 4.27 8.75 20.23
C PRO A 101 3.72 9.77 19.21
N SER A 102 3.52 11.02 19.69
CA SER A 102 3.03 12.11 18.84
C SER A 102 3.97 12.47 17.68
N ASP A 103 5.27 12.24 17.86
CA ASP A 103 6.32 12.47 16.86
C ASP A 103 6.56 11.27 15.92
N PHE A 104 5.81 10.16 16.08
CA PHE A 104 5.93 9.02 15.17
C PHE A 104 5.56 9.44 13.74
N ASN A 105 6.52 9.35 12.84
CA ASN A 105 6.33 9.56 11.41
C ASN A 105 6.51 8.22 10.67
N PRO A 106 5.43 7.61 10.14
CA PRO A 106 5.53 6.30 9.51
C PRO A 106 6.42 6.28 8.26
N ALA A 107 6.51 7.40 7.51
CA ALA A 107 7.32 7.48 6.31
C ALA A 107 8.82 7.50 6.62
N GLU A 108 9.23 8.21 7.68
CA GLU A 108 10.64 8.32 8.11
C GLU A 108 11.13 7.11 8.90
N LYS A 109 10.24 6.45 9.64
CA LYS A 109 10.59 5.28 10.47
C LYS A 109 10.52 3.96 9.73
N SER A 110 10.20 3.97 8.43
CA SER A 110 10.20 2.76 7.59
C SER A 110 11.64 2.33 7.31
N ILE A 111 11.99 1.11 7.74
CA ILE A 111 13.31 0.51 7.51
C ILE A 111 13.45 -0.19 6.16
N GLY A 112 12.33 -0.43 5.49
CA GLY A 112 12.30 -1.07 4.17
C GLY A 112 10.89 -1.28 3.66
N LYS A 113 10.80 -1.60 2.37
CA LYS A 113 9.56 -1.93 1.67
C LYS A 113 9.81 -3.15 0.80
N MET A 114 8.87 -4.09 0.84
CA MET A 114 8.91 -5.27 -0.02
C MET A 114 7.78 -5.17 -1.03
N TYR A 115 8.10 -5.29 -2.31
CA TYR A 115 7.14 -5.39 -3.40
C TYR A 115 7.16 -6.77 -4.00
N ARG A 116 5.98 -7.31 -4.34
CA ARG A 116 5.82 -8.60 -5.00
C ARG A 116 4.96 -8.40 -6.24
N TYR A 117 5.47 -8.85 -7.36
CA TYR A 117 4.73 -8.94 -8.62
C TYR A 117 4.53 -10.41 -8.93
N TYR A 118 3.31 -10.80 -9.28
CA TYR A 118 2.97 -12.17 -9.64
C TYR A 118 2.70 -12.23 -11.13
N PHE A 119 3.34 -13.18 -11.79
CA PHE A 119 3.18 -13.39 -13.22
C PHE A 119 2.75 -14.83 -13.49
N SER A 120 1.77 -15.02 -14.39
CA SER A 120 1.51 -16.26 -15.08
C SER A 120 2.26 -16.21 -16.43
N ILE A 121 3.03 -17.24 -16.74
CA ILE A 121 3.83 -17.28 -17.97
C ILE A 121 3.22 -18.29 -18.92
N ASN A 122 2.80 -17.84 -20.11
CA ASN A 122 2.18 -18.62 -21.17
C ASN A 122 0.91 -19.39 -20.79
N GLU A 123 0.34 -19.13 -19.63
CA GLU A 123 -0.89 -19.74 -19.16
C GLU A 123 -1.86 -18.66 -18.69
N ALA A 124 -3.15 -18.87 -18.91
CA ALA A 124 -4.17 -17.99 -18.35
C ALA A 124 -4.18 -18.12 -16.83
N SER A 125 -4.21 -16.99 -16.13
CA SER A 125 -4.35 -16.99 -14.67
C SER A 125 -5.75 -17.48 -14.27
N SER A 126 -5.86 -18.08 -13.08
CA SER A 126 -7.17 -18.40 -12.52
C SER A 126 -8.01 -17.14 -12.36
N PRO A 127 -9.31 -17.14 -12.70
CA PRO A 127 -10.18 -15.98 -12.50
C PRO A 127 -10.18 -15.41 -11.08
N THR A 128 -9.88 -16.23 -10.08
CA THR A 128 -9.77 -15.82 -8.68
C THR A 128 -8.49 -15.05 -8.38
N LEU A 129 -7.50 -15.06 -9.28
CA LEU A 129 -6.20 -14.42 -9.15
C LEU A 129 -5.99 -13.25 -10.14
N ASN A 130 -6.95 -13.01 -11.05
CA ASN A 130 -6.82 -12.01 -12.12
C ASN A 130 -6.47 -10.59 -11.62
N ASP A 131 -6.88 -10.24 -10.41
CA ASP A 131 -6.56 -8.93 -9.82
C ASP A 131 -5.13 -8.84 -9.26
N ILE A 132 -4.43 -9.97 -9.15
CA ILE A 132 -3.12 -10.06 -8.48
C ILE A 132 -2.04 -10.50 -9.46
N VAL A 133 -2.40 -11.29 -10.47
CA VAL A 133 -1.47 -11.93 -11.40
C VAL A 133 -1.54 -11.24 -12.75
N SER A 134 -0.38 -10.82 -13.26
CA SER A 134 -0.23 -10.33 -14.63
C SER A 134 0.14 -11.48 -15.56
N GLU A 135 -0.51 -11.57 -16.72
CA GLU A 135 -0.16 -12.56 -17.73
C GLU A 135 1.03 -12.08 -18.57
N LEU A 136 2.05 -12.89 -18.65
CA LEU A 136 3.23 -12.66 -19.47
C LEU A 136 3.26 -13.70 -20.60
N LEU A 137 2.93 -13.26 -21.82
CA LEU A 137 3.01 -14.09 -23.02
C LEU A 137 4.40 -13.97 -23.64
N LEU A 138 5.13 -15.08 -23.67
CA LEU A 138 6.39 -15.17 -24.39
C LEU A 138 6.13 -15.53 -25.86
N THR A 139 6.88 -14.93 -26.77
CA THR A 139 6.73 -15.14 -28.23
C THR A 139 7.10 -16.55 -28.71
N LYS A 140 7.76 -17.33 -27.85
CA LYS A 140 8.12 -18.73 -28.09
C LYS A 140 7.64 -19.58 -26.91
N ASN A 141 6.99 -20.68 -27.20
CA ASN A 141 6.22 -21.48 -26.24
C ASN A 141 6.84 -22.85 -25.95
N SER A 142 8.17 -22.97 -25.92
CA SER A 142 8.81 -24.19 -25.43
C SER A 142 9.17 -24.07 -23.94
N ASP A 143 9.23 -25.18 -23.24
CA ASP A 143 9.68 -25.22 -21.85
C ASP A 143 11.10 -24.66 -21.68
N SER A 144 11.95 -24.86 -22.71
CA SER A 144 13.31 -24.32 -22.73
C SER A 144 13.32 -22.80 -22.84
N ASP A 145 12.43 -22.21 -23.64
CA ASP A 145 12.31 -20.75 -23.78
C ASP A 145 11.80 -20.10 -22.49
N THR A 146 10.85 -20.75 -21.82
CA THR A 146 10.34 -20.30 -20.51
C THR A 146 11.42 -20.32 -19.43
N LYS A 147 12.22 -21.38 -19.36
CA LYS A 147 13.35 -21.47 -18.41
C LYS A 147 14.39 -20.38 -18.71
N LEU A 148 14.77 -20.20 -19.96
CA LEU A 148 15.73 -19.16 -20.36
C LEU A 148 15.21 -17.76 -20.03
N ALA A 149 13.92 -17.49 -20.24
CA ALA A 149 13.30 -16.21 -19.88
C ALA A 149 13.37 -15.96 -18.37
N ILE A 150 13.04 -16.97 -17.54
CA ILE A 150 13.12 -16.86 -16.07
C ILE A 150 14.57 -16.61 -15.62
N GLU A 151 15.54 -17.31 -16.19
CA GLU A 151 16.97 -17.11 -15.88
C GLU A 151 17.43 -15.71 -16.27
N THR A 152 17.03 -15.21 -17.45
CA THR A 152 17.32 -13.86 -17.92
C THR A 152 16.72 -12.81 -16.99
N MET A 153 15.45 -12.99 -16.56
CA MET A 153 14.79 -12.10 -15.58
C MET A 153 15.53 -12.10 -14.25
N ARG A 154 15.94 -13.28 -13.76
CA ARG A 154 16.69 -13.40 -12.50
C ARG A 154 18.01 -12.65 -12.58
N HIS A 155 18.78 -12.88 -13.66
CA HIS A 155 20.03 -12.15 -13.88
C HIS A 155 19.83 -10.64 -13.98
N ALA A 156 18.78 -10.19 -14.69
CA ALA A 156 18.44 -8.77 -14.76
C ALA A 156 18.12 -8.19 -13.37
N CYS A 157 17.40 -8.93 -12.52
CA CYS A 157 17.12 -8.49 -11.16
C CYS A 157 18.39 -8.34 -10.30
N GLU A 158 19.40 -9.18 -10.50
CA GLU A 158 20.68 -9.09 -9.79
C GLU A 158 21.39 -7.76 -10.07
N LEU A 159 21.21 -7.17 -11.24
CA LEU A 159 21.79 -5.87 -11.60
C LEU A 159 21.21 -4.70 -10.80
N PHE A 160 20.06 -4.88 -10.16
CA PHE A 160 19.43 -3.87 -9.31
C PHE A 160 19.80 -4.02 -7.82
N VAL A 161 20.56 -5.06 -7.46
CA VAL A 161 20.99 -5.28 -6.08
C VAL A 161 22.20 -4.42 -5.76
N GLY A 162 22.06 -3.50 -4.83
CA GLY A 162 23.11 -2.56 -4.44
C GLY A 162 22.57 -1.14 -4.27
N GLU A 163 23.48 -0.22 -4.06
CA GLU A 163 23.17 1.21 -3.99
C GLU A 163 23.46 1.86 -5.33
N TYR A 164 22.44 2.36 -6.01
CA TYR A 164 22.53 2.96 -7.34
C TYR A 164 21.69 4.23 -7.46
N ASP A 165 22.02 5.06 -8.42
CA ASP A 165 21.16 6.19 -8.82
C ASP A 165 20.08 5.71 -9.80
N PHE A 166 18.86 5.57 -9.30
CA PHE A 166 17.69 5.14 -10.07
C PHE A 166 16.99 6.28 -10.82
N ARG A 167 17.65 7.38 -11.10
CA ARG A 167 17.06 8.56 -11.79
C ARG A 167 16.35 8.19 -13.08
N ASN A 168 16.93 7.30 -13.89
CA ASN A 168 16.34 6.87 -15.17
C ASN A 168 15.10 5.97 -15.01
N PHE A 169 14.85 5.47 -13.82
CA PHE A 169 13.68 4.63 -13.48
C PHE A 169 12.66 5.39 -12.62
N SER A 170 12.85 6.68 -12.38
CA SER A 170 11.96 7.50 -11.55
C SER A 170 11.34 8.64 -12.36
N ILE A 171 10.11 9.00 -11.97
CA ILE A 171 9.47 10.22 -12.46
C ILE A 171 10.19 11.42 -11.79
N ASN A 172 10.47 12.45 -12.57
CA ASN A 172 11.15 13.64 -12.09
C ASN A 172 10.20 14.44 -11.16
N ASP A 173 10.29 14.17 -9.85
CA ASP A 173 9.54 14.88 -8.80
C ASP A 173 10.48 15.84 -8.07
N LYS A 174 10.18 17.14 -8.12
CA LYS A 174 10.95 18.20 -7.46
C LYS A 174 11.07 18.04 -5.94
N ASN A 175 10.21 17.22 -5.33
CA ASN A 175 10.21 16.96 -3.89
C ASN A 175 11.11 15.77 -3.48
N VAL A 176 11.66 15.04 -4.44
CA VAL A 176 12.56 13.91 -4.18
C VAL A 176 13.98 14.43 -3.96
N LYS A 177 14.48 14.28 -2.74
CA LYS A 177 15.81 14.76 -2.33
C LYS A 177 16.95 13.95 -2.96
N SER A 178 16.76 12.67 -3.24
CA SER A 178 17.75 11.79 -3.85
C SER A 178 17.04 10.64 -4.59
N THR A 179 17.63 10.22 -5.72
CA THR A 179 17.24 9.03 -6.50
C THR A 179 18.14 7.83 -6.21
N VAL A 180 19.15 8.01 -5.36
CA VAL A 180 19.99 6.91 -4.87
C VAL A 180 19.20 6.06 -3.89
N ARG A 181 19.21 4.76 -4.12
CA ARG A 181 18.52 3.74 -3.31
C ARG A 181 19.40 2.53 -3.16
#